data_b264424470bd51be2ba757b30585fa4d
#
_entry.id   b264424470bd51be2ba757b30585fa4d
#
_cell.length_a   1.000
_cell.length_b   1.000
_cell.length_c   1.000
_cell.angle_alpha   90.00
_cell.angle_beta   90.00
_cell.angle_gamma   90.00
#
_symmetry.space_group_name_H-M   'P 1'
#
loop_
_entity.id
_entity.type
_entity.pdbx_description
1 polymer ?
#
loop_
_entity_poly.entity_id
_entity_poly.type
_entity_poly.pdbx_seq_one_letter_code
_entity_poly.pdbx_strand_id
1 'polypeptide(L)'
;MRIARTFAALAFGLLAAVLSPAPAVAQTQQPQTQLRVAVTTAAENAPFFSAVERGMFSKLGLDVKVEMMPSGVEIVNALASGTVDAGLFGTYPFLTAVSRGVPVVLIGHTWNNALMNPQSEVLSVIARAEAGVPAGDLTKLKGKKIGVTRGAGGEPYIAGLLTQVGLTMDDVTLVNTAPSSMATALANKDADVIAAWEPWPSAALTKVPGSYKVIYGGCKSCYDAGTLVTTRAAIADKAKALELFVLGYAQGQAWARANREEAAKISTRWIPGMDAETLTLALKSLPLDVRLSKNTLDGFRTYSIPLLVSQKRIPQAFDPAASVDNRFVAAAMKADPSAFADLKEIPAGQRL
;
A
#
# COMPACT_ATOMS: atom_id res chain seq x y z
N MET A 1 26.44 80.36 -67.16
CA MET A 1 26.08 78.98 -67.38
C MET A 1 26.87 78.08 -66.43
N ARG A 2 26.36 77.70 -65.27
CA ARG A 2 26.81 76.58 -64.38
C ARG A 2 25.73 76.37 -63.30
N ILE A 3 25.14 75.22 -63.36
CA ILE A 3 24.05 74.79 -62.48
C ILE A 3 24.65 74.20 -61.17
N ALA A 4 24.27 74.78 -60.07
CA ALA A 4 24.62 74.24 -58.76
C ALA A 4 23.46 73.33 -58.30
N ARG A 5 23.75 72.00 -58.00
CA ARG A 5 22.85 71.08 -57.43
C ARG A 5 23.09 71.02 -55.91
N THR A 6 22.06 71.34 -55.15
CA THR A 6 22.02 71.21 -53.69
C THR A 6 21.60 69.81 -53.32
N PHE A 7 22.41 69.10 -52.54
CA PHE A 7 22.04 67.82 -51.91
C PHE A 7 21.52 68.11 -50.49
N ALA A 8 20.29 67.74 -50.26
CA ALA A 8 19.72 67.69 -48.90
C ALA A 8 19.99 66.31 -48.27
N ALA A 9 20.71 66.27 -47.15
CA ALA A 9 20.95 65.04 -46.34
C ALA A 9 19.84 64.88 -45.31
N LEU A 10 19.04 63.85 -45.45
CA LEU A 10 18.11 63.38 -44.39
C LEU A 10 18.89 62.54 -43.38
N ALA A 11 18.95 63.00 -42.14
CA ALA A 11 19.46 62.21 -41.01
C ALA A 11 18.34 61.30 -40.46
N PHE A 12 18.48 60.02 -40.64
CA PHE A 12 17.64 58.99 -39.98
C PHE A 12 18.22 58.70 -38.60
N GLY A 13 17.55 59.13 -37.53
CA GLY A 13 17.88 58.79 -36.17
C GLY A 13 17.37 57.38 -35.83
N LEU A 14 18.26 56.39 -35.69
CA LEU A 14 17.94 55.07 -35.12
C LEU A 14 17.79 55.22 -33.60
N LEU A 15 16.56 55.07 -33.10
CA LEU A 15 16.27 54.93 -31.68
C LEU A 15 16.46 53.45 -31.31
N ALA A 16 17.62 53.07 -30.76
CA ALA A 16 17.88 51.74 -30.25
C ALA A 16 17.16 51.57 -28.86
N ALA A 17 16.02 50.89 -28.89
CA ALA A 17 15.35 50.46 -27.66
C ALA A 17 16.18 49.40 -26.96
N VAL A 18 16.82 49.75 -25.83
CA VAL A 18 17.51 48.82 -24.95
C VAL A 18 16.46 48.05 -24.20
N LEU A 19 16.13 46.82 -24.67
CA LEU A 19 15.38 45.85 -23.90
C LEU A 19 16.28 45.33 -22.75
N SER A 20 16.10 45.85 -21.55
CA SER A 20 16.69 45.26 -20.35
C SER A 20 16.02 43.91 -20.10
N PRO A 21 16.77 42.79 -19.98
CA PRO A 21 16.17 41.51 -19.55
C PRO A 21 15.65 41.68 -18.12
N ALA A 22 14.35 41.42 -17.94
CA ALA A 22 13.77 41.35 -16.60
C ALA A 22 14.53 40.27 -15.80
N PRO A 23 14.87 40.52 -14.53
CA PRO A 23 15.52 39.50 -13.71
C PRO A 23 14.59 38.29 -13.60
N ALA A 24 15.05 37.14 -14.09
CA ALA A 24 14.40 35.87 -13.84
C ALA A 24 14.38 35.67 -12.31
N VAL A 25 13.21 35.79 -11.70
CA VAL A 25 13.01 35.43 -10.29
C VAL A 25 13.27 33.96 -10.20
N ALA A 26 14.48 33.58 -9.79
CA ALA A 26 14.79 32.23 -9.38
C ALA A 26 13.83 31.89 -8.25
N GLN A 27 12.85 31.03 -8.51
CA GLN A 27 12.06 30.41 -7.44
C GLN A 27 13.03 29.65 -6.55
N THR A 28 13.37 30.20 -5.41
CA THR A 28 14.06 29.52 -4.36
C THR A 28 13.15 28.38 -3.92
N GLN A 29 13.41 27.17 -4.43
CA GLN A 29 12.79 25.97 -3.89
C GLN A 29 13.12 25.94 -2.40
N GLN A 30 12.10 26.08 -1.55
CA GLN A 30 12.27 25.85 -0.12
C GLN A 30 12.86 24.45 0.06
N PRO A 31 13.83 24.27 0.99
CA PRO A 31 14.41 22.96 1.23
C PRO A 31 13.29 21.98 1.60
N GLN A 32 13.08 20.98 0.76
CA GLN A 32 12.07 19.96 1.00
C GLN A 32 12.54 19.07 2.13
N THR A 33 11.64 18.80 3.08
CA THR A 33 11.93 17.81 4.13
C THR A 33 11.93 16.42 3.53
N GLN A 34 13.02 15.67 3.66
CA GLN A 34 13.14 14.33 3.11
C GLN A 34 12.50 13.29 4.03
N LEU A 35 11.74 12.37 3.43
CA LEU A 35 11.19 11.20 4.10
C LEU A 35 11.50 9.93 3.28
N ARG A 36 12.13 8.93 3.91
CA ARG A 36 12.43 7.64 3.29
C ARG A 36 11.28 6.69 3.57
N VAL A 37 10.65 6.17 2.52
CA VAL A 37 9.44 5.36 2.62
C VAL A 37 9.65 4.02 1.94
N ALA A 38 9.57 2.93 2.71
CA ALA A 38 9.61 1.58 2.19
C ALA A 38 8.20 1.12 1.79
N VAL A 39 8.10 0.42 0.66
CA VAL A 39 6.82 -0.03 0.12
C VAL A 39 6.95 -1.41 -0.54
N THR A 40 5.93 -2.24 -0.37
CA THR A 40 5.85 -3.54 -1.05
C THR A 40 5.32 -3.41 -2.47
N THR A 41 5.62 -4.40 -3.32
CA THR A 41 5.04 -4.55 -4.67
C THR A 41 3.61 -5.11 -4.59
N ALA A 42 2.70 -4.36 -3.96
CA ALA A 42 1.31 -4.75 -3.75
C ALA A 42 0.36 -3.74 -4.40
N ALA A 43 -0.81 -4.21 -4.86
CA ALA A 43 -1.76 -3.37 -5.59
C ALA A 43 -2.33 -2.23 -4.73
N GLU A 44 -2.47 -2.44 -3.42
CA GLU A 44 -2.92 -1.43 -2.48
C GLU A 44 -2.01 -0.19 -2.41
N ASN A 45 -0.78 -0.30 -2.92
CA ASN A 45 0.16 0.82 -2.96
C ASN A 45 0.01 1.71 -4.21
N ALA A 46 -0.92 1.39 -5.11
CA ALA A 46 -1.22 2.23 -6.27
C ALA A 46 -1.53 3.70 -5.92
N PRO A 47 -2.24 4.04 -4.81
CA PRO A 47 -2.39 5.42 -4.37
C PRO A 47 -1.06 6.11 -4.05
N PHE A 48 -0.14 5.40 -3.39
CA PHE A 48 1.20 5.90 -3.08
C PHE A 48 2.01 6.19 -4.35
N PHE A 49 2.07 5.22 -5.26
CA PHE A 49 2.76 5.40 -6.55
C PHE A 49 2.17 6.56 -7.35
N SER A 50 0.83 6.69 -7.34
CA SER A 50 0.14 7.80 -7.98
C SER A 50 0.50 9.15 -7.34
N ALA A 51 0.56 9.22 -6.01
CA ALA A 51 0.92 10.44 -5.29
C ALA A 51 2.37 10.87 -5.59
N VAL A 52 3.30 9.92 -5.69
CA VAL A 52 4.70 10.17 -6.07
C VAL A 52 4.78 10.71 -7.50
N GLU A 53 4.24 9.97 -8.47
CA GLU A 53 4.33 10.30 -9.90
C GLU A 53 3.63 11.63 -10.28
N ARG A 54 2.55 11.95 -9.56
CA ARG A 54 1.79 13.20 -9.78
C ARG A 54 2.34 14.37 -8.97
N GLY A 55 3.43 14.17 -8.24
CA GLY A 55 4.06 15.20 -7.43
C GLY A 55 3.20 15.73 -6.28
N MET A 56 2.31 14.90 -5.71
CA MET A 56 1.45 15.34 -4.62
C MET A 56 2.27 15.64 -3.36
N PHE A 57 3.26 14.82 -3.06
CA PHE A 57 4.19 15.07 -1.95
C PHE A 57 5.06 16.30 -2.16
N SER A 58 5.63 16.48 -3.36
CA SER A 58 6.48 17.63 -3.65
C SER A 58 5.72 18.94 -3.59
N LYS A 59 4.43 18.98 -3.99
CA LYS A 59 3.55 20.14 -3.83
C LYS A 59 3.32 20.53 -2.37
N LEU A 60 3.43 19.57 -1.46
CA LEU A 60 3.36 19.77 -0.02
C LEU A 60 4.72 20.13 0.62
N GLY A 61 5.79 20.26 -0.19
CA GLY A 61 7.14 20.53 0.30
C GLY A 61 7.85 19.29 0.87
N LEU A 62 7.41 18.08 0.52
CA LEU A 62 7.99 16.81 0.98
C LEU A 62 8.72 16.09 -0.17
N ASP A 63 9.99 15.74 0.06
CA ASP A 63 10.80 14.90 -0.82
C ASP A 63 10.72 13.44 -0.34
N VAL A 64 9.90 12.62 -0.99
CA VAL A 64 9.73 11.20 -0.66
C VAL A 64 10.73 10.35 -1.42
N LYS A 65 11.63 9.67 -0.70
CA LYS A 65 12.54 8.66 -1.25
C LYS A 65 11.89 7.29 -1.09
N VAL A 66 11.66 6.62 -2.20
CA VAL A 66 10.95 5.33 -2.26
C VAL A 66 11.93 4.18 -2.25
N GLU A 67 11.74 3.25 -1.31
CA GLU A 67 12.51 2.01 -1.20
C GLU A 67 11.58 0.81 -1.45
N MET A 68 11.76 0.13 -2.58
CA MET A 68 10.95 -1.06 -2.90
C MET A 68 11.48 -2.27 -2.15
N MET A 69 10.62 -2.96 -1.40
CA MET A 69 10.98 -4.15 -0.62
C MET A 69 10.06 -5.33 -0.93
N PRO A 70 10.55 -6.58 -0.86
CA PRO A 70 9.78 -7.78 -1.25
C PRO A 70 8.58 -8.04 -0.35
N SER A 71 8.69 -7.78 0.95
CA SER A 71 7.62 -8.04 1.92
C SER A 71 7.65 -7.10 3.13
N GLY A 72 6.57 -7.12 3.91
CA GLY A 72 6.48 -6.33 5.14
C GLY A 72 7.49 -6.74 6.23
N VAL A 73 8.07 -7.94 6.14
CA VAL A 73 9.10 -8.39 7.10
C VAL A 73 10.39 -7.60 6.89
N GLU A 74 10.83 -7.40 5.65
CA GLU A 74 12.00 -6.58 5.32
C GLU A 74 11.77 -5.10 5.68
N ILE A 75 10.54 -4.60 5.46
CA ILE A 75 10.18 -3.23 5.84
C ILE A 75 10.27 -3.03 7.36
N VAL A 76 9.78 -3.99 8.15
CA VAL A 76 9.91 -3.94 9.62
C VAL A 76 11.38 -3.88 10.04
N ASN A 77 12.25 -4.68 9.41
CA ASN A 77 13.69 -4.65 9.70
C ASN A 77 14.31 -3.28 9.34
N ALA A 78 13.92 -2.70 8.21
CA ALA A 78 14.39 -1.38 7.79
C ALA A 78 13.90 -0.25 8.70
N LEU A 79 12.66 -0.32 9.21
CA LEU A 79 12.13 0.59 10.23
C LEU A 79 12.87 0.44 11.55
N ALA A 80 13.12 -0.79 12.01
CA ALA A 80 13.82 -1.07 13.27
C ALA A 80 15.27 -0.57 13.24
N SER A 81 15.95 -0.66 12.10
CA SER A 81 17.33 -0.15 11.91
C SER A 81 17.40 1.35 11.62
N GLY A 82 16.26 2.04 11.43
CA GLY A 82 16.22 3.45 11.04
C GLY A 82 16.67 3.72 9.60
N THR A 83 16.75 2.69 8.75
CA THR A 83 17.08 2.85 7.33
C THR A 83 15.97 3.58 6.59
N VAL A 84 14.72 3.39 7.00
CA VAL A 84 13.54 4.11 6.48
C VAL A 84 12.76 4.74 7.63
N ASP A 85 11.97 5.75 7.29
CA ASP A 85 11.20 6.57 8.25
C ASP A 85 9.74 6.11 8.34
N ALA A 86 9.20 5.56 7.24
CA ALA A 86 7.85 5.03 7.17
C ALA A 86 7.81 3.78 6.26
N GLY A 87 6.75 2.98 6.39
CA GLY A 87 6.57 1.77 5.59
C GLY A 87 5.10 1.45 5.31
N LEU A 88 4.84 0.86 4.14
CA LEU A 88 3.52 0.43 3.68
C LEU A 88 3.53 -1.08 3.50
N PHE A 89 2.78 -1.80 4.36
CA PHE A 89 2.73 -3.27 4.39
C PHE A 89 1.50 -3.78 5.16
N GLY A 90 1.31 -5.10 5.28
CA GLY A 90 0.12 -5.69 5.90
C GLY A 90 0.15 -5.75 7.44
N THR A 91 -0.99 -6.03 8.03
CA THR A 91 -1.25 -6.10 9.48
C THR A 91 -0.34 -7.08 10.23
N TYR A 92 -0.14 -8.28 9.72
CA TYR A 92 0.52 -9.35 10.49
C TYR A 92 2.00 -9.10 10.77
N PRO A 93 2.83 -8.61 9.83
CA PRO A 93 4.18 -8.16 10.15
C PRO A 93 4.21 -7.01 11.16
N PHE A 94 3.26 -6.05 11.09
CA PHE A 94 3.13 -4.97 12.06
C PHE A 94 2.88 -5.50 13.48
N LEU A 95 1.86 -6.33 13.68
CA LEU A 95 1.52 -6.89 14.99
C LEU A 95 2.64 -7.78 15.54
N THR A 96 3.31 -8.54 14.68
CA THR A 96 4.47 -9.36 15.08
C THR A 96 5.63 -8.46 15.55
N ALA A 97 5.88 -7.34 14.87
CA ALA A 97 6.89 -6.36 15.28
C ALA A 97 6.57 -5.75 16.64
N VAL A 98 5.31 -5.31 16.84
CA VAL A 98 4.84 -4.77 18.14
C VAL A 98 5.04 -5.80 19.26
N SER A 99 4.65 -7.05 19.04
CA SER A 99 4.78 -8.12 20.05
C SER A 99 6.23 -8.41 20.47
N ARG A 100 7.20 -8.08 19.59
CA ARG A 100 8.64 -8.21 19.82
C ARG A 100 9.28 -6.94 20.41
N GLY A 101 8.48 -5.92 20.72
CA GLY A 101 8.95 -4.67 21.28
C GLY A 101 9.59 -3.71 20.25
N VAL A 102 9.44 -3.96 18.95
CA VAL A 102 9.86 -3.00 17.93
C VAL A 102 9.00 -1.74 18.05
N PRO A 103 9.58 -0.52 18.16
CA PRO A 103 8.83 0.70 18.47
C PRO A 103 8.11 1.28 17.24
N VAL A 104 7.38 0.44 16.53
CA VAL A 104 6.57 0.81 15.35
C VAL A 104 5.20 1.34 15.76
N VAL A 105 4.67 2.26 14.97
CA VAL A 105 3.38 2.94 15.21
C VAL A 105 2.59 2.98 13.91
N LEU A 106 1.34 2.53 13.96
CA LEU A 106 0.36 2.64 12.89
C LEU A 106 -0.17 4.07 12.84
N ILE A 107 -0.02 4.75 11.72
CA ILE A 107 -0.44 6.14 11.51
C ILE A 107 -1.48 6.31 10.40
N GLY A 108 -1.95 5.21 9.81
CA GLY A 108 -2.98 5.16 8.78
C GLY A 108 -3.07 3.78 8.13
N HIS A 109 -3.99 3.63 7.17
CA HIS A 109 -4.16 2.41 6.40
C HIS A 109 -3.83 2.61 4.92
N THR A 110 -3.26 1.60 4.26
CA THR A 110 -3.14 1.58 2.80
C THR A 110 -4.45 1.12 2.15
N TRP A 111 -5.13 0.20 2.78
CA TRP A 111 -6.51 -0.18 2.50
C TRP A 111 -7.17 -0.62 3.80
N ASN A 112 -8.43 -0.29 3.96
CA ASN A 112 -9.22 -0.69 5.12
C ASN A 112 -10.68 -0.41 4.86
N ASN A 113 -11.56 -1.24 5.41
CA ASN A 113 -12.96 -0.89 5.56
C ASN A 113 -13.19 -0.33 6.97
N ALA A 114 -13.02 0.98 7.14
CA ALA A 114 -13.17 1.65 8.44
C ALA A 114 -14.55 1.45 9.09
N LEU A 115 -15.55 1.05 8.32
CA LEU A 115 -16.90 0.76 8.79
C LEU A 115 -17.13 -0.70 9.11
N MET A 116 -16.20 -1.68 8.82
CA MET A 116 -15.95 -2.81 9.07
C MET A 116 -16.42 -4.05 8.85
N ASN A 117 -16.00 -4.89 8.17
CA ASN A 117 -16.22 -6.33 8.20
C ASN A 117 -14.88 -7.03 8.48
N PRO A 118 -14.76 -7.98 9.41
CA PRO A 118 -13.50 -8.65 9.72
C PRO A 118 -12.99 -9.54 8.56
N GLN A 119 -13.69 -9.64 7.45
CA GLN A 119 -13.29 -10.48 6.34
C GLN A 119 -12.21 -9.82 5.48
N SER A 120 -11.15 -10.57 5.26
CA SER A 120 -10.00 -10.15 4.43
C SER A 120 -10.32 -10.35 2.95
N GLU A 121 -10.96 -9.37 2.34
CA GLU A 121 -11.40 -9.45 0.93
C GLU A 121 -10.29 -9.27 -0.10
N VAL A 122 -9.09 -8.92 0.33
CA VAL A 122 -7.93 -8.76 -0.57
C VAL A 122 -7.04 -9.98 -0.65
N LEU A 123 -7.33 -10.99 0.15
CA LEU A 123 -6.64 -12.28 0.16
C LEU A 123 -7.47 -13.34 -0.56
N SER A 124 -6.79 -14.18 -1.33
CA SER A 124 -7.44 -15.25 -2.09
C SER A 124 -6.63 -16.53 -2.03
N VAL A 125 -7.34 -17.65 -2.18
CA VAL A 125 -6.74 -18.95 -2.51
C VAL A 125 -6.99 -19.22 -3.98
N ILE A 126 -5.91 -19.36 -4.75
CA ILE A 126 -5.95 -19.70 -6.18
C ILE A 126 -5.34 -21.08 -6.37
N ALA A 127 -6.02 -21.93 -7.12
CA ALA A 127 -5.57 -23.27 -7.45
C ALA A 127 -5.12 -23.37 -8.91
N ARG A 128 -4.14 -24.24 -9.20
CA ARG A 128 -3.85 -24.67 -10.58
C ARG A 128 -4.95 -25.61 -11.10
N ALA A 129 -5.06 -25.75 -12.40
CA ALA A 129 -6.14 -26.50 -13.07
C ALA A 129 -6.41 -27.89 -12.47
N GLU A 130 -5.36 -28.65 -12.17
CA GLU A 130 -5.47 -30.06 -11.74
C GLU A 130 -5.27 -30.22 -10.22
N ALA A 131 -5.42 -29.15 -9.44
CA ALA A 131 -5.23 -29.19 -7.98
C ALA A 131 -6.26 -30.07 -7.26
N GLY A 132 -7.43 -30.29 -7.86
CA GLY A 132 -8.50 -31.09 -7.26
C GLY A 132 -9.10 -30.43 -6.01
N VAL A 133 -9.15 -29.09 -5.97
CA VAL A 133 -9.75 -28.31 -4.90
C VAL A 133 -10.92 -27.51 -5.48
N PRO A 134 -12.16 -28.02 -5.46
CA PRO A 134 -13.30 -27.30 -6.01
C PRO A 134 -13.48 -25.92 -5.39
N ALA A 135 -14.01 -24.97 -6.17
CA ALA A 135 -14.32 -23.65 -5.66
C ALA A 135 -15.25 -23.72 -4.43
N GLY A 136 -14.84 -23.07 -3.34
CA GLY A 136 -15.56 -23.07 -2.07
C GLY A 136 -15.35 -24.30 -1.17
N ASP A 137 -14.75 -25.38 -1.65
CA ASP A 137 -14.51 -26.58 -0.83
C ASP A 137 -13.12 -26.59 -0.22
N LEU A 138 -12.99 -25.93 0.92
CA LEU A 138 -11.75 -25.85 1.68
C LEU A 138 -11.31 -27.18 2.29
N THR A 139 -12.19 -28.20 2.41
CA THR A 139 -11.84 -29.53 2.94
C THR A 139 -10.84 -30.26 2.05
N LYS A 140 -10.84 -29.94 0.76
CA LYS A 140 -9.93 -30.50 -0.26
C LYS A 140 -8.53 -29.89 -0.24
N LEU A 141 -8.28 -28.92 0.65
CA LEU A 141 -6.92 -28.44 0.93
C LEU A 141 -6.07 -29.45 1.68
N LYS A 142 -6.68 -30.46 2.34
CA LYS A 142 -5.95 -31.52 3.03
C LYS A 142 -4.94 -32.22 2.09
N GLY A 143 -3.69 -32.31 2.54
CA GLY A 143 -2.58 -32.92 1.80
C GLY A 143 -2.01 -32.05 0.66
N LYS A 144 -2.51 -30.83 0.45
CA LYS A 144 -2.04 -29.96 -0.64
C LYS A 144 -0.77 -29.20 -0.27
N LYS A 145 0.02 -28.88 -1.30
CA LYS A 145 1.13 -27.93 -1.24
C LYS A 145 0.57 -26.52 -1.41
N ILE A 146 0.76 -25.68 -0.41
CA ILE A 146 0.23 -24.30 -0.40
C ILE A 146 1.36 -23.30 -0.42
N GLY A 147 1.48 -22.54 -1.53
CA GLY A 147 2.43 -21.44 -1.65
C GLY A 147 1.98 -20.24 -0.82
N VAL A 148 2.82 -19.81 0.11
CA VAL A 148 2.62 -18.62 0.95
C VAL A 148 3.94 -17.87 1.15
N THR A 149 3.88 -16.56 1.32
CA THR A 149 5.04 -15.81 1.84
C THR A 149 5.05 -15.90 3.36
N ARG A 150 6.06 -16.57 3.91
CA ARG A 150 6.18 -16.77 5.36
C ARG A 150 6.23 -15.43 6.10
N GLY A 151 5.44 -15.33 7.17
CA GLY A 151 5.36 -14.13 7.99
C GLY A 151 4.48 -13.01 7.44
N ALA A 152 3.97 -13.15 6.22
CA ALA A 152 3.03 -12.22 5.61
C ALA A 152 1.57 -12.70 5.74
N GLY A 153 0.61 -11.91 5.25
CA GLY A 153 -0.83 -12.11 5.45
C GLY A 153 -1.39 -13.45 4.92
N GLY A 154 -0.82 -14.01 3.85
CA GLY A 154 -1.29 -15.27 3.27
C GLY A 154 -1.19 -16.47 4.22
N GLU A 155 -0.16 -16.51 5.06
CA GLU A 155 0.05 -17.61 6.02
C GLU A 155 -1.03 -17.63 7.12
N PRO A 156 -1.31 -16.57 7.88
CA PRO A 156 -2.41 -16.54 8.84
C PRO A 156 -3.78 -16.67 8.19
N TYR A 157 -3.97 -16.14 6.99
CA TYR A 157 -5.21 -16.26 6.25
C TYR A 157 -5.54 -17.73 5.95
N ILE A 158 -4.60 -18.49 5.38
CA ILE A 158 -4.84 -19.92 5.09
C ILE A 158 -5.07 -20.73 6.38
N ALA A 159 -4.35 -20.42 7.46
CA ALA A 159 -4.57 -21.08 8.76
C ALA A 159 -5.98 -20.83 9.29
N GLY A 160 -6.49 -19.60 9.20
CA GLY A 160 -7.87 -19.28 9.57
C GLY A 160 -8.90 -20.02 8.72
N LEU A 161 -8.66 -20.13 7.41
CA LEU A 161 -9.55 -20.88 6.50
C LEU A 161 -9.54 -22.39 6.81
N LEU A 162 -8.38 -22.98 7.06
CA LEU A 162 -8.26 -24.39 7.44
C LEU A 162 -9.04 -24.69 8.73
N THR A 163 -8.89 -23.84 9.74
CA THR A 163 -9.61 -23.98 11.02
C THR A 163 -11.13 -23.98 10.83
N GLN A 164 -11.67 -23.22 9.89
CA GLN A 164 -13.12 -23.17 9.61
C GLN A 164 -13.70 -24.50 9.14
N VAL A 165 -12.85 -25.38 8.59
CA VAL A 165 -13.27 -26.71 8.10
C VAL A 165 -12.65 -27.85 8.90
N GLY A 166 -12.17 -27.57 10.11
CA GLY A 166 -11.61 -28.57 11.02
C GLY A 166 -10.23 -29.11 10.62
N LEU A 167 -9.53 -28.40 9.73
CA LEU A 167 -8.14 -28.69 9.35
C LEU A 167 -7.17 -27.81 10.13
N THR A 168 -5.91 -28.22 10.16
CA THR A 168 -4.80 -27.50 10.79
C THR A 168 -3.69 -27.25 9.77
N MET A 169 -2.68 -26.51 10.18
CA MET A 169 -1.48 -26.30 9.35
C MET A 169 -0.66 -27.58 9.13
N ASP A 170 -0.83 -28.59 9.99
CA ASP A 170 -0.18 -29.90 9.86
C ASP A 170 -0.87 -30.81 8.81
N ASP A 171 -2.09 -30.47 8.40
CA ASP A 171 -2.82 -31.18 7.34
C ASP A 171 -2.39 -30.75 5.93
N VAL A 172 -1.49 -29.77 5.81
CA VAL A 172 -1.04 -29.21 4.53
C VAL A 172 0.49 -29.05 4.50
N THR A 173 1.07 -28.91 3.31
CA THR A 173 2.49 -28.59 3.16
C THR A 173 2.65 -27.13 2.74
N LEU A 174 3.23 -26.31 3.62
CA LEU A 174 3.51 -24.92 3.24
C LEU A 174 4.80 -24.81 2.45
N VAL A 175 4.71 -24.18 1.29
CA VAL A 175 5.83 -23.85 0.42
C VAL A 175 6.13 -22.35 0.55
N ASN A 176 7.31 -21.99 1.09
CA ASN A 176 7.69 -20.59 1.18
C ASN A 176 7.93 -20.03 -0.23
N THR A 177 7.07 -19.15 -0.67
CA THR A 177 7.04 -18.61 -2.04
C THR A 177 7.09 -17.10 -1.98
N ALA A 178 8.07 -16.51 -2.67
CA ALA A 178 8.11 -15.06 -2.84
C ALA A 178 6.86 -14.58 -3.61
N PRO A 179 6.31 -13.41 -3.31
CA PRO A 179 5.08 -12.93 -3.96
C PRO A 179 5.16 -12.96 -5.49
N SER A 180 6.25 -12.47 -6.08
CA SER A 180 6.46 -12.45 -7.53
C SER A 180 6.59 -13.84 -8.17
N SER A 181 6.87 -14.88 -7.38
CA SER A 181 7.03 -16.27 -7.86
C SER A 181 5.78 -17.13 -7.72
N MET A 182 4.67 -16.58 -7.20
CA MET A 182 3.47 -17.38 -6.91
C MET A 182 2.83 -17.99 -8.17
N ALA A 183 2.69 -17.21 -9.24
CA ALA A 183 2.18 -17.73 -10.51
C ALA A 183 3.10 -18.83 -11.09
N THR A 184 4.41 -18.65 -11.01
CA THR A 184 5.41 -19.64 -11.46
C THR A 184 5.32 -20.94 -10.63
N ALA A 185 5.15 -20.83 -9.31
CA ALA A 185 5.02 -22.01 -8.43
C ALA A 185 3.79 -22.85 -8.77
N LEU A 186 2.66 -22.21 -9.13
CA LEU A 186 1.48 -22.91 -9.64
C LEU A 186 1.74 -23.57 -11.01
N ALA A 187 2.34 -22.83 -11.94
CA ALA A 187 2.62 -23.31 -13.30
C ALA A 187 3.57 -24.53 -13.29
N ASN A 188 4.59 -24.50 -12.44
CA ASN A 188 5.58 -25.56 -12.30
C ASN A 188 5.12 -26.74 -11.43
N LYS A 189 3.91 -26.66 -10.80
CA LYS A 189 3.39 -27.65 -9.86
C LYS A 189 4.22 -27.75 -8.54
N ASP A 190 5.00 -26.71 -8.21
CA ASP A 190 5.68 -26.60 -6.93
C ASP A 190 4.67 -26.37 -5.79
N ALA A 191 3.55 -25.70 -6.11
CA ALA A 191 2.38 -25.54 -5.26
C ALA A 191 1.11 -26.01 -5.98
N ASP A 192 0.16 -26.59 -5.23
CA ASP A 192 -1.16 -26.94 -5.74
C ASP A 192 -2.09 -25.72 -5.72
N VAL A 193 -1.94 -24.91 -4.68
CA VAL A 193 -2.65 -23.65 -4.48
C VAL A 193 -1.69 -22.59 -3.94
N ILE A 194 -2.05 -21.33 -4.10
CA ILE A 194 -1.41 -20.21 -3.41
C ILE A 194 -2.41 -19.50 -2.52
N ALA A 195 -1.96 -18.93 -1.40
CA ALA A 195 -2.73 -18.02 -0.58
C ALA A 195 -2.00 -16.68 -0.48
N ALA A 196 -2.55 -15.64 -1.10
CA ALA A 196 -1.86 -14.38 -1.32
C ALA A 196 -2.82 -13.19 -1.36
N TRP A 197 -2.24 -12.00 -1.31
CA TRP A 197 -2.88 -10.70 -1.48
C TRP A 197 -2.71 -10.18 -2.92
N GLU A 198 -3.55 -9.22 -3.31
CA GLU A 198 -3.46 -8.63 -4.65
C GLU A 198 -2.14 -7.84 -4.87
N PRO A 199 -1.55 -7.92 -6.08
CA PRO A 199 -2.11 -8.43 -7.32
C PRO A 199 -1.76 -9.90 -7.65
N TRP A 200 -1.17 -10.64 -6.74
CA TRP A 200 -0.61 -11.97 -7.01
C TRP A 200 -1.69 -13.01 -7.35
N PRO A 201 -2.86 -13.04 -6.68
CA PRO A 201 -4.00 -13.86 -7.11
C PRO A 201 -4.47 -13.52 -8.52
N SER A 202 -4.66 -12.23 -8.84
CA SER A 202 -5.05 -11.79 -10.18
C SER A 202 -4.01 -12.17 -11.23
N ALA A 203 -2.72 -12.03 -10.91
CA ALA A 203 -1.63 -12.46 -11.79
C ALA A 203 -1.62 -13.97 -12.02
N ALA A 204 -1.92 -14.78 -11.01
CA ALA A 204 -2.04 -16.23 -11.18
C ALA A 204 -3.20 -16.57 -12.11
N LEU A 205 -4.37 -15.93 -11.95
CA LEU A 205 -5.53 -16.15 -12.78
C LEU A 205 -5.32 -15.75 -14.25
N THR A 206 -4.55 -14.70 -14.51
CA THR A 206 -4.29 -14.22 -15.88
C THR A 206 -3.14 -14.95 -16.56
N LYS A 207 -2.13 -15.42 -15.81
CA LYS A 207 -0.88 -15.95 -16.37
C LYS A 207 -0.74 -17.46 -16.32
N VAL A 208 -1.52 -18.15 -15.48
CA VAL A 208 -1.47 -19.60 -15.35
C VAL A 208 -2.70 -20.22 -15.99
N PRO A 209 -2.58 -20.87 -17.17
CA PRO A 209 -3.73 -21.45 -17.87
C PRO A 209 -4.52 -22.42 -17.00
N GLY A 210 -5.84 -22.23 -16.97
CA GLY A 210 -6.76 -23.09 -16.23
C GLY A 210 -6.72 -22.93 -14.71
N SER A 211 -5.92 -22.01 -14.17
CA SER A 211 -5.99 -21.67 -12.76
C SER A 211 -7.34 -21.04 -12.41
N TYR A 212 -7.78 -21.24 -11.18
CA TYR A 212 -9.09 -20.77 -10.74
C TYR A 212 -9.07 -20.37 -9.26
N LYS A 213 -10.04 -19.55 -8.92
CA LYS A 213 -10.23 -19.08 -7.55
C LYS A 213 -10.97 -20.16 -6.73
N VAL A 214 -10.33 -20.61 -5.64
CA VAL A 214 -10.98 -21.49 -4.67
C VAL A 214 -11.84 -20.64 -3.72
N ILE A 215 -11.29 -19.56 -3.18
CA ILE A 215 -12.01 -18.62 -2.35
C ILE A 215 -11.38 -17.24 -2.43
N TYR A 216 -12.19 -16.21 -2.23
CA TYR A 216 -11.79 -14.81 -2.09
C TYR A 216 -12.32 -14.28 -0.76
N GLY A 217 -11.44 -13.77 0.11
CA GLY A 217 -11.82 -13.40 1.47
C GLY A 217 -12.33 -14.60 2.28
N GLY A 218 -13.45 -14.43 2.94
CA GLY A 218 -14.20 -15.51 3.59
C GLY A 218 -13.61 -16.09 4.88
N CYS A 219 -12.50 -15.57 5.35
CA CYS A 219 -11.94 -15.99 6.64
C CYS A 219 -12.66 -15.31 7.80
N LYS A 220 -13.51 -16.06 8.51
CA LYS A 220 -14.35 -15.55 9.61
C LYS A 220 -13.56 -15.20 10.87
N SER A 221 -12.35 -15.75 11.03
CA SER A 221 -11.45 -15.53 12.16
C SER A 221 -10.25 -14.64 11.81
N CYS A 222 -10.25 -14.01 10.64
CA CYS A 222 -9.19 -13.12 10.20
C CYS A 222 -9.65 -11.67 10.22
N TYR A 223 -8.74 -10.78 10.57
CA TYR A 223 -8.83 -9.38 10.23
C TYR A 223 -7.50 -8.98 9.61
N ASP A 224 -7.53 -8.41 8.45
CA ASP A 224 -6.37 -7.85 7.77
C ASP A 224 -6.69 -6.47 7.24
N ALA A 225 -5.68 -5.64 7.17
CA ALA A 225 -5.71 -4.32 6.57
C ALA A 225 -4.30 -3.98 6.08
N GLY A 226 -4.21 -3.15 5.09
CA GLY A 226 -2.93 -2.55 4.75
C GLY A 226 -2.56 -1.48 5.76
N THR A 227 -1.31 -1.41 6.17
CA THR A 227 -0.85 -0.51 7.23
C THR A 227 0.13 0.52 6.69
N LEU A 228 -0.02 1.76 7.15
CA LEU A 228 0.94 2.84 7.00
C LEU A 228 1.60 3.04 8.37
N VAL A 229 2.87 2.65 8.46
CA VAL A 229 3.59 2.49 9.72
C VAL A 229 4.82 3.39 9.75
N THR A 230 5.13 3.92 10.93
CA THR A 230 6.36 4.66 11.22
C THR A 230 6.97 4.17 12.53
N THR A 231 7.99 4.84 13.05
CA THR A 231 8.59 4.54 14.35
C THR A 231 8.39 5.70 15.33
N ARG A 232 8.48 5.40 16.65
CA ARG A 232 8.46 6.46 17.67
C ARG A 232 9.58 7.48 17.49
N ALA A 233 10.78 7.04 17.05
CA ALA A 233 11.89 7.92 16.74
C ALA A 233 11.56 8.85 15.57
N ALA A 234 11.04 8.31 14.46
CA ALA A 234 10.62 9.15 13.32
C ALA A 234 9.48 10.13 13.69
N ILE A 235 8.58 9.73 14.60
CA ILE A 235 7.56 10.65 15.13
C ILE A 235 8.19 11.80 15.92
N ALA A 236 9.21 11.53 16.75
CA ALA A 236 9.89 12.56 17.52
C ALA A 236 10.64 13.54 16.61
N ASP A 237 11.34 13.03 15.61
CA ASP A 237 12.26 13.82 14.79
C ASP A 237 11.59 14.47 13.57
N LYS A 238 10.55 13.83 12.99
CA LYS A 238 9.96 14.17 11.68
C LYS A 238 8.44 14.28 11.70
N ALA A 239 7.82 14.63 12.85
CA ALA A 239 6.36 14.68 12.97
C ALA A 239 5.68 15.47 11.84
N LYS A 240 6.24 16.65 11.50
CA LYS A 240 5.68 17.49 10.42
C LYS A 240 5.77 16.83 9.04
N ALA A 241 6.87 16.14 8.74
CA ALA A 241 7.01 15.39 7.49
C ALA A 241 6.01 14.23 7.41
N LEU A 242 5.78 13.54 8.53
CA LEU A 242 4.78 12.46 8.62
C LEU A 242 3.35 12.99 8.47
N GLU A 243 3.01 14.17 9.00
CA GLU A 243 1.72 14.83 8.74
C GLU A 243 1.50 15.12 7.24
N LEU A 244 2.51 15.71 6.59
CA LEU A 244 2.46 16.00 5.15
C LEU A 244 2.41 14.70 4.32
N PHE A 245 3.10 13.65 4.78
CA PHE A 245 3.08 12.35 4.15
C PHE A 245 1.69 11.71 4.19
N VAL A 246 1.03 11.68 5.36
CA VAL A 246 -0.33 11.13 5.48
C VAL A 246 -1.33 11.96 4.69
N LEU A 247 -1.19 13.29 4.65
CA LEU A 247 -2.01 14.17 3.81
C LEU A 247 -1.85 13.86 2.32
N GLY A 248 -0.62 13.85 1.81
CA GLY A 248 -0.35 13.53 0.40
C GLY A 248 -0.78 12.11 0.02
N TYR A 249 -0.65 11.16 0.96
CA TYR A 249 -1.14 9.80 0.79
C TYR A 249 -2.69 9.76 0.70
N ALA A 250 -3.41 10.50 1.57
CA ALA A 250 -4.87 10.60 1.52
C ALA A 250 -5.34 11.21 0.19
N GLN A 251 -4.67 12.24 -0.31
CA GLN A 251 -4.93 12.82 -1.64
C GLN A 251 -4.70 11.79 -2.76
N GLY A 252 -3.62 11.01 -2.65
CA GLY A 252 -3.33 9.90 -3.56
C GLY A 252 -4.43 8.83 -3.54
N GLN A 253 -4.97 8.48 -2.37
CA GLN A 253 -6.10 7.55 -2.25
C GLN A 253 -7.36 8.11 -2.88
N ALA A 254 -7.71 9.37 -2.62
CA ALA A 254 -8.87 10.02 -3.22
C ALA A 254 -8.76 10.02 -4.76
N TRP A 255 -7.60 10.38 -5.27
CA TRP A 255 -7.36 10.36 -6.71
C TRP A 255 -7.45 8.94 -7.29
N ALA A 256 -6.84 7.94 -6.65
CA ALA A 256 -6.87 6.56 -7.11
C ALA A 256 -8.28 5.94 -7.05
N ARG A 257 -9.12 6.30 -6.08
CA ARG A 257 -10.54 5.89 -6.04
C ARG A 257 -11.31 6.40 -7.25
N ALA A 258 -11.05 7.65 -7.65
CA ALA A 258 -11.69 8.27 -8.81
C ALA A 258 -11.08 7.83 -10.16
N ASN A 259 -9.84 7.32 -10.18
CA ASN A 259 -9.06 7.06 -11.41
C ASN A 259 -8.37 5.68 -11.35
N ARG A 260 -9.11 4.61 -11.06
CA ARG A 260 -8.53 3.27 -10.81
C ARG A 260 -7.70 2.71 -11.96
N GLU A 261 -8.17 2.90 -13.20
CA GLU A 261 -7.44 2.43 -14.39
C GLU A 261 -6.12 3.18 -14.58
N GLU A 262 -6.11 4.49 -14.35
CA GLU A 262 -4.90 5.28 -14.46
C GLU A 262 -3.92 4.99 -13.32
N ALA A 263 -4.43 4.77 -12.10
CA ALA A 263 -3.63 4.31 -10.97
C ALA A 263 -2.99 2.93 -11.25
N ALA A 264 -3.72 2.03 -11.90
CA ALA A 264 -3.19 0.74 -12.37
C ALA A 264 -2.07 0.93 -13.40
N LYS A 265 -2.26 1.79 -14.41
CA LYS A 265 -1.22 2.11 -15.41
C LYS A 265 0.03 2.70 -14.76
N ILE A 266 -0.12 3.63 -13.81
CA ILE A 266 1.02 4.18 -13.05
C ILE A 266 1.75 3.03 -12.33
N SER A 267 1.02 2.15 -11.70
CA SER A 267 1.58 1.06 -10.87
C SER A 267 2.36 0.03 -11.67
N THR A 268 2.16 -0.11 -12.99
CA THR A 268 2.97 -1.01 -13.83
C THR A 268 4.46 -0.68 -13.82
N ARG A 269 4.81 0.59 -13.58
CA ARG A 269 6.21 1.04 -13.48
C ARG A 269 6.86 0.64 -12.15
N TRP A 270 6.05 0.37 -11.12
CA TRP A 270 6.47 0.08 -9.76
C TRP A 270 6.37 -1.40 -9.38
N ILE A 271 5.50 -2.15 -10.06
CA ILE A 271 5.24 -3.56 -9.79
C ILE A 271 5.70 -4.39 -11.00
N PRO A 272 6.95 -4.87 -10.99
CA PRO A 272 7.51 -5.58 -12.13
C PRO A 272 6.69 -6.80 -12.53
N GLY A 273 6.51 -6.99 -13.83
CA GLY A 273 5.80 -8.15 -14.38
C GLY A 273 4.29 -8.06 -14.32
N MET A 274 3.71 -6.92 -13.87
CA MET A 274 2.27 -6.67 -13.90
C MET A 274 1.89 -5.80 -15.08
N ASP A 275 0.77 -6.14 -15.73
CA ASP A 275 0.10 -5.32 -16.72
C ASP A 275 -1.03 -4.49 -16.09
N ALA A 276 -1.49 -3.48 -16.83
CA ALA A 276 -2.52 -2.56 -16.34
C ALA A 276 -3.88 -3.24 -16.14
N GLU A 277 -4.21 -4.26 -16.93
CA GLU A 277 -5.46 -5.02 -16.81
C GLU A 277 -5.50 -5.79 -15.48
N THR A 278 -4.45 -6.56 -15.21
CA THR A 278 -4.28 -7.30 -13.94
C THR A 278 -4.36 -6.37 -12.73
N LEU A 279 -3.67 -5.22 -12.78
CA LEU A 279 -3.70 -4.25 -11.67
C LEU A 279 -5.06 -3.55 -11.54
N THR A 280 -5.75 -3.28 -12.64
CA THR A 280 -7.12 -2.72 -12.61
C THR A 280 -8.08 -3.71 -11.95
N LEU A 281 -7.97 -5.00 -12.28
CA LEU A 281 -8.75 -6.05 -11.64
C LEU A 281 -8.49 -6.11 -10.14
N ALA A 282 -7.22 -6.11 -9.74
CA ALA A 282 -6.80 -6.10 -8.35
C ALA A 282 -7.34 -4.88 -7.57
N LEU A 283 -7.29 -3.69 -8.17
CA LEU A 283 -7.76 -2.46 -7.52
C LEU A 283 -9.27 -2.38 -7.33
N LYS A 284 -10.07 -3.12 -8.11
CA LYS A 284 -11.54 -3.09 -8.01
C LYS A 284 -12.06 -3.49 -6.64
N SER A 285 -11.39 -4.43 -5.99
CA SER A 285 -11.79 -4.99 -4.69
C SER A 285 -11.18 -4.28 -3.48
N LEU A 286 -10.25 -3.34 -3.70
CA LEU A 286 -9.54 -2.67 -2.60
C LEU A 286 -10.33 -1.47 -2.05
N PRO A 287 -10.72 -1.49 -0.77
CA PRO A 287 -11.27 -0.32 -0.08
C PRO A 287 -10.13 0.62 0.32
N LEU A 288 -9.82 1.58 -0.56
CA LEU A 288 -8.76 2.57 -0.35
C LEU A 288 -9.23 3.64 0.64
N ASP A 289 -8.94 3.45 1.92
CA ASP A 289 -9.31 4.35 3.01
C ASP A 289 -8.18 4.39 4.05
N VAL A 290 -7.58 5.57 4.22
CA VAL A 290 -6.45 5.77 5.14
C VAL A 290 -6.89 5.89 6.60
N ARG A 291 -8.20 6.08 6.86
CA ARG A 291 -8.72 6.39 8.19
C ARG A 291 -8.58 5.22 9.15
N LEU A 292 -8.24 5.56 10.39
CA LEU A 292 -8.25 4.67 11.53
C LEU A 292 -9.59 4.77 12.28
N SER A 293 -10.04 3.67 12.85
CA SER A 293 -11.26 3.62 13.65
C SER A 293 -11.11 2.63 14.82
N LYS A 294 -12.07 2.62 15.74
CA LYS A 294 -12.10 1.59 16.79
C LYS A 294 -12.16 0.18 16.22
N ASN A 295 -12.81 0.00 15.05
CA ASN A 295 -12.82 -1.28 14.36
C ASN A 295 -11.42 -1.79 14.01
N THR A 296 -10.45 -0.91 13.77
CA THR A 296 -9.04 -1.30 13.60
C THR A 296 -8.52 -2.02 14.84
N LEU A 297 -8.70 -1.40 16.02
CA LEU A 297 -8.24 -1.98 17.29
C LEU A 297 -9.02 -3.25 17.64
N ASP A 298 -10.33 -3.24 17.46
CA ASP A 298 -11.20 -4.38 17.71
C ASP A 298 -10.88 -5.54 16.77
N GLY A 299 -10.60 -5.27 15.50
CA GLY A 299 -10.14 -6.24 14.53
C GLY A 299 -8.82 -6.90 14.97
N PHE A 300 -7.86 -6.12 15.42
CA PHE A 300 -6.59 -6.63 15.93
C PHE A 300 -6.79 -7.48 17.20
N ARG A 301 -7.56 -6.99 18.19
CA ARG A 301 -7.80 -7.67 19.47
C ARG A 301 -8.59 -8.95 19.30
N THR A 302 -9.63 -8.92 18.46
CA THR A 302 -10.59 -10.04 18.35
C THR A 302 -10.10 -11.11 17.38
N TYR A 303 -9.38 -10.74 16.34
CA TYR A 303 -9.04 -11.66 15.26
C TYR A 303 -7.53 -11.82 15.03
N SER A 304 -6.81 -10.76 14.67
CA SER A 304 -5.43 -10.91 14.20
C SER A 304 -4.48 -11.38 15.29
N ILE A 305 -4.55 -10.82 16.49
CA ILE A 305 -3.68 -11.18 17.62
C ILE A 305 -3.98 -12.59 18.13
N PRO A 306 -5.24 -13.00 18.40
CA PRO A 306 -5.56 -14.39 18.77
C PRO A 306 -5.11 -15.41 17.72
N LEU A 307 -5.26 -15.10 16.45
CA LEU A 307 -4.80 -15.94 15.35
C LEU A 307 -3.27 -16.13 15.39
N LEU A 308 -2.51 -15.05 15.56
CA LEU A 308 -1.04 -15.10 15.68
C LEU A 308 -0.59 -15.92 16.91
N VAL A 309 -1.31 -15.81 18.04
CA VAL A 309 -1.04 -16.61 19.24
C VAL A 309 -1.30 -18.09 18.98
N SER A 310 -2.46 -18.43 18.38
CA SER A 310 -2.80 -19.84 18.07
C SER A 310 -1.80 -20.49 17.12
N GLN A 311 -1.20 -19.71 16.24
CA GLN A 311 -0.15 -20.14 15.31
C GLN A 311 1.27 -20.12 15.93
N LYS A 312 1.41 -19.76 17.20
CA LYS A 312 2.70 -19.62 17.89
C LYS A 312 3.65 -18.62 17.22
N ARG A 313 3.09 -17.64 16.50
CA ARG A 313 3.85 -16.57 15.83
C ARG A 313 4.24 -15.45 16.79
N ILE A 314 3.41 -15.24 17.81
CA ILE A 314 3.68 -14.37 18.94
C ILE A 314 3.43 -15.16 20.25
N PRO A 315 4.15 -14.82 21.35
CA PRO A 315 4.09 -15.63 22.57
C PRO A 315 2.77 -15.49 23.32
N GLN A 316 2.16 -14.31 23.28
CA GLN A 316 0.93 -13.99 24.01
C GLN A 316 0.18 -12.84 23.39
N ALA A 317 -1.09 -12.69 23.75
CA ALA A 317 -1.90 -11.54 23.36
C ALA A 317 -1.41 -10.25 24.05
N PHE A 318 -1.60 -9.13 23.38
CA PHE A 318 -1.26 -7.78 23.87
C PHE A 318 -2.30 -6.76 23.41
N ASP A 319 -2.32 -5.58 24.03
CA ASP A 319 -3.15 -4.47 23.56
C ASP A 319 -2.38 -3.62 22.53
N PRO A 320 -2.85 -3.55 21.27
CA PRO A 320 -2.17 -2.78 20.23
C PRO A 320 -2.39 -1.25 20.34
N ALA A 321 -3.25 -0.77 21.23
CA ALA A 321 -3.66 0.65 21.28
C ALA A 321 -2.47 1.61 21.43
N ALA A 322 -1.45 1.25 22.21
CA ALA A 322 -0.25 2.05 22.38
C ALA A 322 0.62 2.18 21.11
N SER A 323 0.35 1.36 20.09
CA SER A 323 1.03 1.35 18.80
C SER A 323 0.16 1.90 17.67
N VAL A 324 -0.89 2.66 17.98
CA VAL A 324 -1.79 3.32 17.02
C VAL A 324 -1.86 4.80 17.33
N ASP A 325 -1.63 5.66 16.34
CA ASP A 325 -1.65 7.11 16.50
C ASP A 325 -2.51 7.77 15.40
N ASN A 326 -3.75 8.10 15.76
CA ASN A 326 -4.72 8.67 14.84
C ASN A 326 -4.51 10.16 14.54
N ARG A 327 -3.62 10.89 15.25
CA ARG A 327 -3.46 12.34 15.07
C ARG A 327 -3.03 12.72 13.65
N PHE A 328 -2.27 11.87 12.95
CA PHE A 328 -1.82 12.12 11.58
C PHE A 328 -2.98 12.07 10.57
N VAL A 329 -3.86 11.09 10.71
CA VAL A 329 -5.09 11.00 9.90
C VAL A 329 -6.04 12.15 10.25
N ALA A 330 -6.22 12.47 11.52
CA ALA A 330 -7.05 13.60 11.96
C ALA A 330 -6.52 14.94 11.41
N ALA A 331 -5.21 15.14 11.40
CA ALA A 331 -4.56 16.31 10.80
C ALA A 331 -4.81 16.38 9.27
N ALA A 332 -4.68 15.25 8.56
CA ALA A 332 -4.97 15.17 7.13
C ALA A 332 -6.44 15.49 6.80
N MET A 333 -7.39 14.93 7.56
CA MET A 333 -8.83 15.21 7.41
C MET A 333 -9.17 16.69 7.63
N LYS A 334 -8.47 17.34 8.58
CA LYS A 334 -8.63 18.78 8.83
C LYS A 334 -8.02 19.64 7.73
N ALA A 335 -6.86 19.23 7.21
CA ALA A 335 -6.11 19.99 6.21
C ALA A 335 -6.77 19.92 4.80
N ASP A 336 -7.31 18.77 4.43
CA ASP A 336 -7.98 18.55 3.16
C ASP A 336 -9.21 17.63 3.32
N PRO A 337 -10.36 18.16 3.76
CA PRO A 337 -11.58 17.37 3.89
C PRO A 337 -12.06 16.76 2.56
N SER A 338 -11.69 17.36 1.42
CA SER A 338 -12.12 16.91 0.09
C SER A 338 -11.55 15.55 -0.27
N ALA A 339 -10.37 15.19 0.25
CA ALA A 339 -9.74 13.88 0.05
C ALA A 339 -10.55 12.72 0.68
N PHE A 340 -11.56 13.03 1.48
CA PHE A 340 -12.41 12.07 2.20
C PHE A 340 -13.89 12.18 1.86
N ALA A 341 -14.28 13.12 0.98
CA ALA A 341 -15.67 13.47 0.73
C ALA A 341 -16.52 12.36 0.10
N ASP A 342 -15.89 11.44 -0.63
CA ASP A 342 -16.52 10.27 -1.25
C ASP A 342 -16.63 9.06 -0.28
N LEU A 343 -16.00 9.14 0.88
CA LEU A 343 -16.02 8.06 1.87
C LEU A 343 -17.23 8.19 2.80
N LYS A 344 -17.85 7.07 3.16
CA LYS A 344 -18.90 7.06 4.17
C LYS A 344 -18.36 7.58 5.50
N GLU A 345 -19.16 8.34 6.23
CA GLU A 345 -18.78 8.86 7.54
C GLU A 345 -18.57 7.72 8.57
N ILE A 346 -17.49 7.81 9.35
CA ILE A 346 -17.29 6.89 10.48
C ILE A 346 -18.26 7.30 11.60
N PRO A 347 -19.14 6.41 12.06
CA PRO A 347 -20.07 6.71 13.15
C PRO A 347 -19.32 7.22 14.39
N ALA A 348 -19.92 8.16 15.13
CA ALA A 348 -19.27 8.79 16.29
C ALA A 348 -18.73 7.77 17.31
N GLY A 349 -19.47 6.68 17.56
CA GLY A 349 -19.06 5.59 18.45
C GLY A 349 -17.84 4.79 17.96
N GLN A 350 -17.49 4.88 16.68
CA GLN A 350 -16.38 4.16 16.05
C GLN A 350 -15.15 5.05 15.78
N ARG A 351 -15.19 6.34 16.08
CA ARG A 351 -14.05 7.25 15.92
C ARG A 351 -13.00 6.99 17.00
N LEU A 352 -11.71 7.05 16.61
CA LEU A 352 -10.55 7.05 17.51
C LEU A 352 -10.23 8.46 17.96
#